data_c43ab664f26366169360d81ce8a31d3f
#
_entry.id   c43ab664f26366169360d81ce8a31d3f
#
_cell.length_a   1.000
_cell.length_b   1.000
_cell.length_c   1.000
_cell.angle_alpha   90.00
_cell.angle_beta   90.00
_cell.angle_gamma   90.00
#
_symmetry.space_group_name_H-M   'P 1'
#
loop_
_entity.id
_entity.type
_entity.pdbx_description
1 polymer ?
#
loop_
_entity_poly.entity_id
_entity_poly.type
_entity_poly.pdbx_seq_one_letter_code
_entity_poly.pdbx_strand_id
1 'polypeptide(L)'
;MRVKSISIYVHDQKRALRFYQEAFGFLIISDVPLEDGSGERWIEIQLPEDTIGLTLLSAKAAKYFGETIGGWSNVVFSVDDMEAEVQRIQEAGGIVKQEPEVLKWGEWAVVADPDENQFGLTGERERP
;
A
#
# COMPACT_ATOMS: atom_id res chain seq x y z
N MET A 1 11.28 10.96 -18.63
CA MET A 1 10.95 11.07 -17.19
C MET A 1 9.58 10.44 -16.95
N ARG A 2 9.43 9.70 -15.86
CA ARG A 2 8.16 9.10 -15.46
C ARG A 2 8.16 8.85 -13.96
N VAL A 3 6.98 8.77 -13.35
CA VAL A 3 6.85 8.44 -11.93
C VAL A 3 7.19 6.97 -11.74
N LYS A 4 8.17 6.66 -10.91
CA LYS A 4 8.62 5.30 -10.66
C LYS A 4 7.90 4.69 -9.45
N SER A 5 7.84 5.43 -8.35
CA SER A 5 7.24 4.92 -7.11
C SER A 5 6.72 6.04 -6.22
N ILE A 6 5.87 5.63 -5.28
CA ILE A 6 5.34 6.47 -4.22
C ILE A 6 5.85 5.88 -2.91
N SER A 7 6.35 6.71 -2.01
CA SER A 7 6.91 6.26 -0.75
C SER A 7 5.84 6.08 0.31
N ILE A 8 5.90 4.94 1.00
CA ILE A 8 5.06 4.61 2.15
C ILE A 8 6.02 4.34 3.31
N TYR A 9 5.78 4.97 4.45
CA TYR A 9 6.65 4.86 5.61
C TYR A 9 6.08 3.87 6.61
N VAL A 10 6.94 2.98 7.11
CA VAL A 10 6.52 1.86 7.96
C VAL A 10 7.48 1.71 9.14
N HIS A 11 6.96 1.15 10.25
CA HIS A 11 7.77 0.92 11.45
C HIS A 11 8.70 -0.28 11.29
N ASP A 12 8.24 -1.32 10.62
CA ASP A 12 8.99 -2.57 10.43
C ASP A 12 8.92 -2.94 8.95
N GLN A 13 10.02 -2.73 8.22
CA GLN A 13 10.06 -2.96 6.77
C GLN A 13 9.80 -4.42 6.38
N LYS A 14 10.30 -5.37 7.16
CA LYS A 14 10.13 -6.79 6.87
C LYS A 14 8.67 -7.23 7.03
N ARG A 15 8.03 -6.78 8.10
CA ARG A 15 6.62 -7.04 8.36
C ARG A 15 5.75 -6.37 7.30
N ALA A 16 6.05 -5.13 6.96
CA ALA A 16 5.34 -4.40 5.93
C ALA A 16 5.42 -5.10 4.58
N LEU A 17 6.62 -5.54 4.17
CA LEU A 17 6.79 -6.25 2.91
C LEU A 17 5.89 -7.48 2.85
N ARG A 18 5.84 -8.27 3.91
CA ARG A 18 4.98 -9.45 3.99
C ARG A 18 3.51 -9.06 3.83
N PHE A 19 3.09 -8.02 4.53
CA PHE A 19 1.71 -7.54 4.45
C PHE A 19 1.34 -7.15 3.01
N TYR A 20 2.16 -6.34 2.35
CA TYR A 20 1.86 -5.88 0.99
C TYR A 20 1.86 -7.01 -0.02
N GLN A 21 2.69 -8.04 0.18
CA GLN A 21 2.66 -9.24 -0.66
C GLN A 21 1.36 -10.04 -0.45
N GLU A 22 0.97 -10.28 0.78
CA GLU A 22 -0.20 -11.09 1.12
C GLU A 22 -1.53 -10.36 0.87
N ALA A 23 -1.60 -9.09 1.27
CA ALA A 23 -2.84 -8.32 1.20
C ALA A 23 -3.18 -7.85 -0.21
N PHE A 24 -2.19 -7.38 -0.95
CA PHE A 24 -2.39 -6.75 -2.26
C PHE A 24 -1.79 -7.54 -3.43
N GLY A 25 -0.93 -8.49 -3.15
CA GLY A 25 -0.27 -9.24 -4.21
C GLY A 25 0.91 -8.53 -4.85
N PHE A 26 1.55 -7.62 -4.12
CA PHE A 26 2.75 -6.94 -4.63
C PHE A 26 3.91 -7.91 -4.86
N LEU A 27 4.67 -7.63 -5.90
CA LEU A 27 5.92 -8.32 -6.21
C LEU A 27 7.10 -7.45 -5.78
N ILE A 28 8.19 -8.09 -5.36
CA ILE A 28 9.41 -7.38 -5.00
C ILE A 28 10.16 -7.03 -6.28
N ILE A 29 10.41 -5.73 -6.49
CA ILE A 29 11.24 -5.24 -7.60
C ILE A 29 12.68 -5.08 -7.15
N SER A 30 12.88 -4.57 -5.93
CA SER A 30 14.20 -4.40 -5.34
C SER A 30 14.10 -4.50 -3.82
N ASP A 31 15.04 -5.17 -3.20
CA ASP A 31 15.16 -5.26 -1.75
C ASP A 31 16.64 -5.39 -1.41
N VAL A 32 17.28 -4.26 -1.16
CA VAL A 32 18.72 -4.19 -0.90
C VAL A 32 19.00 -3.39 0.38
N PRO A 33 20.05 -3.77 1.11
CA PRO A 33 20.43 -2.99 2.29
C PRO A 33 20.96 -1.61 1.88
N LEU A 34 20.71 -0.61 2.71
CA LEU A 34 21.38 0.67 2.57
C LEU A 34 22.84 0.53 2.97
N GLU A 35 23.72 1.23 2.26
CA GLU A 35 25.17 1.12 2.49
C GLU A 35 25.69 2.03 3.62
N ASP A 36 24.81 2.43 4.53
CA ASP A 36 25.12 3.33 5.65
C ASP A 36 25.29 2.61 6.99
N GLY A 37 25.22 1.28 7.02
CA GLY A 37 25.34 0.49 8.23
C GLY A 37 24.15 0.54 9.18
N SER A 38 23.05 1.16 8.78
CA SER A 38 21.85 1.32 9.62
C SER A 38 21.06 0.02 9.82
N GLY A 39 21.21 -0.94 8.92
CA GLY A 39 20.35 -2.12 8.85
C GLY A 39 19.06 -1.88 8.12
N GLU A 40 18.81 -0.66 7.68
CA GLU A 40 17.63 -0.32 6.89
C GLU A 40 17.81 -0.76 5.44
N ARG A 41 16.69 -0.90 4.74
CA ARG A 41 16.67 -1.44 3.39
C ARG A 41 15.96 -0.49 2.44
N TRP A 42 16.35 -0.55 1.18
CA TRP A 42 15.61 0.05 0.08
C TRP A 42 14.71 -1.03 -0.51
N ILE A 43 13.40 -0.89 -0.36
CA ILE A 43 12.44 -1.89 -0.82
C ILE A 43 11.46 -1.26 -1.79
N GLU A 44 11.50 -1.71 -3.04
CA GLU A 44 10.52 -1.35 -4.04
C GLU A 44 9.63 -2.54 -4.38
N ILE A 45 8.33 -2.30 -4.42
CA ILE A 45 7.33 -3.31 -4.73
C ILE A 45 6.39 -2.76 -5.82
N GLN A 46 5.80 -3.65 -6.58
CA GLN A 46 4.95 -3.28 -7.71
C GLN A 46 3.89 -4.34 -7.93
N LEU A 47 2.68 -3.92 -8.27
CA LEU A 47 1.64 -4.85 -8.70
C LEU A 47 1.98 -5.41 -10.08
N PRO A 48 1.57 -6.67 -10.40
CA PRO A 48 2.00 -7.35 -11.64
C PRO A 48 1.74 -6.58 -12.93
N GLU A 49 0.66 -5.83 -13.00
CA GLU A 49 0.28 -5.13 -14.24
C GLU A 49 0.48 -3.62 -14.15
N ASP A 50 1.12 -3.15 -13.10
CA ASP A 50 1.31 -1.73 -12.86
C ASP A 50 2.70 -1.28 -13.31
N THR A 51 2.84 0.02 -13.56
CA THR A 51 4.12 0.64 -13.90
C THR A 51 4.66 1.53 -12.78
N ILE A 52 3.80 1.91 -11.83
CA ILE A 52 4.18 2.70 -10.66
C ILE A 52 4.21 1.77 -9.46
N GLY A 53 5.32 1.76 -8.73
CA GLY A 53 5.45 0.95 -7.54
C GLY A 53 5.27 1.74 -6.25
N LEU A 54 5.43 1.04 -5.14
CA LEU A 54 5.57 1.63 -3.82
C LEU A 54 7.00 1.39 -3.34
N THR A 55 7.54 2.34 -2.59
CA THR A 55 8.80 2.16 -1.89
C THR A 55 8.50 2.16 -0.40
N LEU A 56 8.83 1.05 0.27
CA LEU A 56 8.60 0.91 1.72
C LEU A 56 9.82 1.43 2.46
N LEU A 57 9.68 2.58 3.09
CA LEU A 57 10.77 3.27 3.79
C LEU A 57 10.57 3.20 5.31
N SER A 58 11.67 3.27 6.03
CA SER A 58 11.70 3.14 7.49
C SER A 58 11.21 4.39 8.23
N ALA A 59 11.02 4.25 9.55
CA ALA A 59 10.70 5.36 10.43
C ALA A 59 11.80 6.44 10.42
N LYS A 60 13.06 6.03 10.30
CA LYS A 60 14.18 6.96 10.20
C LYS A 60 14.09 7.79 8.93
N ALA A 61 13.75 7.16 7.80
CA ALA A 61 13.55 7.86 6.54
C ALA A 61 12.37 8.83 6.63
N ALA A 62 11.27 8.41 7.29
CA ALA A 62 10.12 9.29 7.51
C ALA A 62 10.54 10.58 8.25
N LYS A 63 11.30 10.42 9.32
CA LYS A 63 11.82 11.56 10.08
C LYS A 63 12.71 12.45 9.23
N TYR A 64 13.58 11.86 8.43
CA TYR A 64 14.49 12.61 7.55
C TYR A 64 13.73 13.48 6.56
N PHE A 65 12.65 12.95 5.97
CA PHE A 65 11.85 13.68 4.98
C PHE A 65 10.72 14.52 5.58
N GLY A 66 10.60 14.56 6.92
CA GLY A 66 9.53 15.30 7.58
C GLY A 66 8.16 14.66 7.41
N GLU A 67 8.11 13.35 7.20
CA GLU A 67 6.87 12.59 6.99
C GLU A 67 6.46 11.84 8.25
N THR A 68 5.18 11.51 8.35
CA THR A 68 4.64 10.71 9.45
C THR A 68 4.29 9.30 8.96
N ILE A 69 4.32 8.34 9.87
CA ILE A 69 3.82 6.99 9.60
C ILE A 69 2.34 6.97 9.95
N GLY A 70 1.52 6.44 9.04
CA GLY A 70 0.08 6.42 9.21
C GLY A 70 -0.62 7.60 8.55
N GLY A 71 -1.94 7.50 8.48
CA GLY A 71 -2.77 8.51 7.84
C GLY A 71 -3.00 8.27 6.34
N TRP A 72 -3.69 9.19 5.72
CA TRP A 72 -4.05 9.06 4.31
C TRP A 72 -2.84 9.18 3.39
N SER A 73 -2.64 8.16 2.56
CA SER A 73 -1.45 8.06 1.69
C SER A 73 -1.58 8.79 0.36
N ASN A 74 -2.76 9.21 -0.02
CA ASN A 74 -3.10 9.73 -1.35
C ASN A 74 -3.03 8.67 -2.46
N VAL A 75 -2.96 7.39 -2.10
CA VAL A 75 -2.93 6.29 -3.07
C VAL A 75 -4.29 5.61 -3.11
N VAL A 76 -4.79 5.40 -4.33
CA VAL A 76 -6.04 4.70 -4.58
C VAL A 76 -5.76 3.53 -5.51
N PHE A 77 -6.22 2.34 -5.13
CA PHE A 77 -6.12 1.15 -5.95
C PHE A 77 -7.44 0.88 -6.66
N SER A 78 -7.37 0.52 -7.93
CA SER A 78 -8.52 0.03 -8.67
C SER A 78 -8.63 -1.48 -8.47
N VAL A 79 -9.79 -1.96 -8.08
CA VAL A 79 -10.02 -3.38 -7.81
C VAL A 79 -11.16 -3.92 -8.67
N ASP A 80 -11.06 -5.19 -9.06
CA ASP A 80 -12.08 -5.84 -9.88
C ASP A 80 -13.20 -6.43 -9.01
N ASP A 81 -12.86 -6.96 -7.84
CA ASP A 81 -13.79 -7.56 -6.89
C ASP A 81 -13.56 -6.95 -5.51
N MET A 82 -14.36 -5.95 -5.18
CA MET A 82 -14.21 -5.19 -3.93
C MET A 82 -14.30 -6.09 -2.69
N GLU A 83 -15.28 -6.95 -2.65
CA GLU A 83 -15.51 -7.82 -1.47
C GLU A 83 -14.34 -8.77 -1.25
N ALA A 84 -13.86 -9.41 -2.30
CA ALA A 84 -12.73 -10.33 -2.23
C ALA A 84 -11.44 -9.63 -1.79
N GLU A 85 -11.19 -8.43 -2.33
CA GLU A 85 -9.98 -7.67 -1.97
C GLU A 85 -10.03 -7.19 -0.52
N VAL A 86 -11.16 -6.69 -0.06
CA VAL A 86 -11.31 -6.25 1.33
C VAL A 86 -11.09 -7.42 2.29
N GLN A 87 -11.66 -8.59 1.98
CA GLN A 87 -11.48 -9.79 2.78
C GLN A 87 -10.01 -10.22 2.83
N ARG A 88 -9.33 -10.22 1.70
CA ARG A 88 -7.92 -10.57 1.61
C ARG A 88 -7.04 -9.64 2.45
N ILE A 89 -7.32 -8.35 2.40
CA ILE A 89 -6.61 -7.33 3.18
C ILE A 89 -6.80 -7.57 4.67
N GLN A 90 -8.03 -7.83 5.12
CA GLN A 90 -8.32 -8.12 6.52
C GLN A 90 -7.61 -9.39 7.00
N GLU A 91 -7.63 -10.44 6.20
CA GLU A 91 -6.97 -11.71 6.54
C GLU A 91 -5.46 -11.56 6.68
N ALA A 92 -4.86 -10.64 5.93
CA ALA A 92 -3.42 -10.36 5.99
C ALA A 92 -3.04 -9.43 7.15
N GLY A 93 -4.02 -8.93 7.91
CA GLY A 93 -3.79 -8.05 9.06
C GLY A 93 -4.08 -6.58 8.81
N GLY A 94 -4.66 -6.25 7.66
CA GLY A 94 -5.09 -4.89 7.37
C GLY A 94 -6.37 -4.50 8.10
N ILE A 95 -6.67 -3.22 8.07
CA ILE A 95 -7.79 -2.63 8.79
C ILE A 95 -8.75 -2.02 7.78
N VAL A 96 -10.05 -2.26 7.95
CA VAL A 96 -11.08 -1.57 7.16
C VAL A 96 -11.45 -0.29 7.90
N LYS A 97 -11.12 0.86 7.32
CA LYS A 97 -11.41 2.17 7.91
C LYS A 97 -12.77 2.68 7.47
N GLN A 98 -13.17 2.36 6.25
CA GLN A 98 -14.48 2.66 5.71
C GLN A 98 -14.94 1.47 4.89
N GLU A 99 -16.07 0.87 5.29
CA GLU A 99 -16.64 -0.28 4.59
C GLU A 99 -17.01 0.07 3.15
N PRO A 100 -16.97 -0.91 2.24
CA PRO A 100 -17.38 -0.68 0.86
C PRO A 100 -18.76 -0.04 0.75
N GLU A 101 -18.85 1.01 -0.04
CA GLU A 101 -20.07 1.74 -0.30
C GLU A 101 -20.30 1.84 -1.80
N VAL A 102 -21.53 1.59 -2.25
CA VAL A 102 -21.90 1.71 -3.65
C VAL A 102 -22.34 3.14 -3.92
N LEU A 103 -21.64 3.79 -4.83
CA LEU A 103 -21.91 5.17 -5.25
C LEU A 103 -22.37 5.18 -6.71
N LYS A 104 -22.80 6.33 -7.22
CA LYS A 104 -23.25 6.44 -8.61
C LYS A 104 -22.20 6.03 -9.63
N TRP A 105 -20.93 6.32 -9.32
CA TRP A 105 -19.80 6.08 -10.22
C TRP A 105 -19.11 4.71 -10.01
N GLY A 106 -19.44 4.01 -8.94
CA GLY A 106 -18.82 2.74 -8.62
C GLY A 106 -18.81 2.46 -7.12
N GLU A 107 -17.84 1.68 -6.68
CA GLU A 107 -17.66 1.35 -5.27
C GLU A 107 -16.44 2.06 -4.69
N TRP A 108 -16.50 2.33 -3.40
CA TRP A 108 -15.43 2.98 -2.66
C TRP A 108 -15.27 2.36 -1.29
N ALA A 109 -14.04 2.13 -0.87
CA ALA A 109 -13.69 1.71 0.48
C ALA A 109 -12.37 2.34 0.88
N VAL A 110 -12.09 2.37 2.18
CA VAL A 110 -10.79 2.80 2.71
C VAL A 110 -10.26 1.70 3.60
N VAL A 111 -9.05 1.27 3.33
CA VAL A 111 -8.34 0.26 4.10
C VAL A 111 -7.02 0.82 4.61
N ALA A 112 -6.42 0.17 5.60
CA ALA A 112 -5.13 0.57 6.12
C ALA A 112 -4.22 -0.64 6.30
N ASP A 113 -2.91 -0.39 6.19
CA ASP A 113 -1.92 -1.37 6.56
C ASP A 113 -1.79 -1.43 8.10
N PRO A 114 -1.01 -2.36 8.66
CA PRO A 114 -0.84 -2.46 10.12
C PRO A 114 -0.27 -1.21 10.79
N ASP A 115 0.38 -0.33 10.04
CA ASP A 115 0.92 0.95 10.53
C ASP A 115 -0.06 2.11 10.36
N GLU A 116 -1.32 1.82 10.00
CA GLU A 116 -2.36 2.83 9.78
C GLU A 116 -2.15 3.72 8.55
N ASN A 117 -1.31 3.30 7.60
CA ASN A 117 -1.25 3.97 6.30
C ASN A 117 -2.53 3.62 5.53
N GLN A 118 -3.29 4.61 5.13
CA GLN A 118 -4.61 4.44 4.54
C GLN A 118 -4.59 4.56 3.03
N PHE A 119 -5.36 3.68 2.40
CA PHE A 119 -5.49 3.61 0.95
C PHE A 119 -6.95 3.58 0.56
N GLY A 120 -7.28 4.26 -0.55
CA GLY A 120 -8.59 4.10 -1.17
C GLY A 120 -8.63 2.86 -2.04
N LEU A 121 -9.78 2.20 -2.07
CA LEU A 121 -10.08 1.16 -3.05
C LEU A 121 -11.27 1.64 -3.87
N THR A 122 -11.15 1.57 -5.19
CA THR A 122 -12.25 1.92 -6.08
C THR A 122 -12.53 0.75 -7.02
N GLY A 123 -13.82 0.44 -7.19
CA GLY A 123 -14.29 -0.57 -8.13
C GLY A 123 -15.23 0.07 -9.13
N GLU A 124 -15.14 -0.34 -10.39
CA GLU A 124 -16.10 0.12 -11.38
C GLU A 124 -17.45 -0.53 -11.13
N ARG A 125 -18.49 0.29 -11.17
CA ARG A 125 -19.84 -0.22 -11.11
C ARG A 125 -20.21 -0.75 -12.50
N GLU A 126 -20.70 -1.98 -12.53
CA GLU A 126 -21.21 -2.56 -13.76
C GLU A 126 -22.36 -1.70 -14.28
N ARG A 127 -22.27 -1.28 -15.52
CA ARG A 127 -23.32 -0.49 -16.14
C ARG A 127 -24.39 -1.40 -16.74
N PRO A 128 -25.67 -1.06 -16.55
CA PRO A 128 -26.76 -1.82 -17.16
C PRO A 128 -26.73 -1.81 -18.68
#